data_516a7bf710e8f79c53cc2ce8fd9ebe39
#
_entry.id   516a7bf710e8f79c53cc2ce8fd9ebe39
#
_cell.length_a   1.000
_cell.length_b   1.000
_cell.length_c   1.000
_cell.angle_alpha   90.00
_cell.angle_beta   90.00
_cell.angle_gamma   90.00
#
_symmetry.space_group_name_H-M   'P 1'
#
loop_
_entity.id
_entity.type
_entity.pdbx_description
1 polymer ?
#
loop_
_entity_poly.entity_id
_entity_poly.type
_entity_poly.pdbx_seq_one_letter_code
_entity_poly.pdbx_strand_id
1 'polypeptide(L)'
;MEIKTSVGNARVPITIIHIKGNVDSATYPVFQAKAEEIIKNGARYILVDLSEAPFISSAGLRVLHNIFNLLRSANNDLNDDELRKKMSAGGYKSPYLKVANLSSQVKDAFVISGFDTYIETHDDLKKAVASF
;
A
#
# COMPACT_ATOMS: atom_id res chain seq x y z
N MET A 1 0.99 -17.92 -3.60
CA MET A 1 1.18 -16.66 -2.85
C MET A 1 0.93 -16.92 -1.37
N GLU A 2 1.80 -16.41 -0.54
CA GLU A 2 1.63 -16.43 0.92
C GLU A 2 1.53 -14.99 1.43
N ILE A 3 0.69 -14.77 2.42
CA ILE A 3 0.57 -13.48 3.08
C ILE A 3 0.72 -13.67 4.58
N LYS A 4 1.62 -12.89 5.19
CA LYS A 4 1.79 -12.83 6.64
C LYS A 4 1.58 -11.39 7.09
N THR A 5 1.11 -11.22 8.32
CA THR A 5 0.95 -9.90 8.91
C THR A 5 1.77 -9.78 10.18
N SER A 6 2.29 -8.60 10.43
CA SER A 6 2.95 -8.25 11.67
C SER A 6 2.59 -6.84 12.07
N VAL A 7 3.00 -6.42 13.26
CA VAL A 7 2.71 -5.08 13.77
C VAL A 7 4.01 -4.32 13.95
N GLY A 8 4.06 -3.11 13.44
CA GLY A 8 5.11 -2.15 13.71
C GLY A 8 4.59 -1.02 14.58
N ASN A 9 5.50 -0.37 15.32
CA ASN A 9 5.16 0.76 16.17
C ASN A 9 6.03 1.96 15.83
N ALA A 10 5.37 3.06 15.51
CA ALA A 10 5.97 4.38 15.39
C ALA A 10 5.12 5.34 16.23
N ARG A 11 4.74 6.50 15.70
CA ARG A 11 3.76 7.36 16.37
C ARG A 11 2.37 6.74 16.42
N VAL A 12 2.10 5.77 15.53
CA VAL A 12 0.83 5.07 15.40
C VAL A 12 1.11 3.57 15.26
N PRO A 13 0.15 2.70 15.61
CA PRO A 13 0.29 1.27 15.31
C PRO A 13 0.16 1.04 13.81
N ILE A 14 1.04 0.22 13.25
CA ILE A 14 1.11 -0.05 11.82
C ILE A 14 0.91 -1.56 11.61
N THR A 15 0.03 -1.93 10.69
CA THR A 15 -0.11 -3.31 10.25
C THR A 15 0.76 -3.50 9.03
N ILE A 16 1.69 -4.46 9.09
CA ILE A 16 2.58 -4.78 7.98
C ILE A 16 2.05 -6.01 7.28
N ILE A 17 1.81 -5.91 5.98
CA ILE A 17 1.42 -7.04 5.14
C ILE A 17 2.65 -7.50 4.38
N HIS A 18 3.12 -8.71 4.66
CA HIS A 18 4.26 -9.32 3.96
C HIS A 18 3.73 -10.25 2.88
N ILE A 19 4.07 -9.97 1.63
CA ILE A 19 3.62 -10.75 0.48
C ILE A 19 4.79 -11.58 -0.04
N LYS A 20 4.56 -12.90 -0.19
CA LYS A 20 5.53 -13.81 -0.80
C LYS A 20 4.94 -14.40 -2.08
N GLY A 21 5.58 -14.13 -3.20
CA GLY A 21 5.18 -14.59 -4.52
C GLY A 21 4.65 -13.46 -5.39
N ASN A 22 4.32 -13.79 -6.63
CA ASN A 22 3.82 -12.82 -7.60
C ASN A 22 2.39 -12.37 -7.26
N VAL A 23 2.13 -11.10 -7.49
CA VAL A 23 0.77 -10.54 -7.40
C VAL A 23 0.25 -10.32 -8.82
N ASP A 24 -0.68 -11.15 -9.25
CA ASP A 24 -1.21 -11.17 -10.62
C ASP A 24 -2.71 -11.41 -10.64
N SER A 25 -3.28 -11.65 -11.82
CA SER A 25 -4.71 -11.87 -11.98
C SER A 25 -5.23 -13.13 -11.26
N ALA A 26 -4.36 -14.11 -10.98
CA ALA A 26 -4.72 -15.33 -10.28
C ALA A 26 -4.64 -15.16 -8.75
N THR A 27 -3.75 -14.30 -8.25
CA THR A 27 -3.44 -14.18 -6.81
C THR A 27 -3.99 -12.90 -6.15
N TYR A 28 -4.30 -11.86 -6.92
CA TYR A 28 -4.75 -10.59 -6.34
C TYR A 28 -5.96 -10.71 -5.41
N PRO A 29 -6.93 -11.64 -5.61
CA PRO A 29 -8.08 -11.74 -4.71
C PRO A 29 -7.68 -12.09 -3.26
N VAL A 30 -6.62 -12.88 -3.08
CA VAL A 30 -6.10 -13.23 -1.76
C VAL A 30 -5.57 -11.98 -1.04
N PHE A 31 -4.81 -11.16 -1.76
CA PHE A 31 -4.29 -9.91 -1.23
C PHE A 31 -5.42 -8.92 -0.91
N GLN A 32 -6.37 -8.75 -1.82
CA GLN A 32 -7.51 -7.86 -1.63
C GLN A 32 -8.33 -8.27 -0.39
N ALA A 33 -8.65 -9.56 -0.28
CA ALA A 33 -9.45 -10.07 0.84
C ALA A 33 -8.74 -9.88 2.19
N LYS A 34 -7.42 -10.09 2.23
CA LYS A 34 -6.65 -9.90 3.46
C LYS A 34 -6.61 -8.43 3.88
N ALA A 35 -6.41 -7.54 2.95
CA ALA A 35 -6.41 -6.11 3.21
C ALA A 35 -7.77 -5.63 3.73
N GLU A 36 -8.85 -6.07 3.11
CA GLU A 36 -10.21 -5.74 3.55
C GLU A 36 -10.47 -6.25 4.98
N GLU A 37 -10.05 -7.48 5.27
CA GLU A 37 -10.20 -8.09 6.59
C GLU A 37 -9.50 -7.25 7.68
N ILE A 38 -8.24 -6.90 7.49
CA ILE A 38 -7.48 -6.17 8.50
C ILE A 38 -8.00 -4.74 8.70
N ILE A 39 -8.48 -4.09 7.65
CA ILE A 39 -9.10 -2.77 7.75
C ILE A 39 -10.44 -2.86 8.50
N LYS A 40 -11.25 -3.87 8.19
CA LYS A 40 -12.49 -4.15 8.89
C LYS A 40 -12.25 -4.38 10.38
N ASN A 41 -11.14 -5.02 10.73
CA ASN A 41 -10.77 -5.31 12.11
C ASN A 41 -10.05 -4.14 12.82
N GLY A 42 -9.96 -2.98 12.18
CA GLY A 42 -9.51 -1.75 12.83
C GLY A 42 -8.16 -1.20 12.36
N ALA A 43 -7.46 -1.85 11.44
CA ALA A 43 -6.20 -1.32 10.90
C ALA A 43 -6.45 0.01 10.19
N ARG A 44 -5.62 1.02 10.48
CA ARG A 44 -5.74 2.36 9.89
C ARG A 44 -4.49 2.81 9.17
N TYR A 45 -3.35 2.17 9.47
CA TYR A 45 -2.05 2.45 8.85
C TYR A 45 -1.48 1.12 8.39
N ILE A 46 -1.18 1.01 7.09
CA ILE A 46 -0.72 -0.23 6.46
C ILE A 46 0.58 0.02 5.71
N LEU A 47 1.53 -0.87 5.95
CA LEU A 47 2.77 -0.96 5.19
C LEU A 47 2.78 -2.30 4.46
N VAL A 48 2.92 -2.27 3.14
CA VAL A 48 3.00 -3.47 2.32
C VAL A 48 4.48 -3.76 2.03
N ASP A 49 4.97 -4.88 2.52
CA ASP A 49 6.33 -5.34 2.30
C ASP A 49 6.37 -6.27 1.09
N LEU A 50 7.05 -5.83 0.04
CA LEU A 50 7.16 -6.53 -1.24
C LEU A 50 8.53 -7.17 -1.46
N SER A 51 9.31 -7.38 -0.40
CA SER A 51 10.67 -7.96 -0.50
C SER A 51 10.70 -9.34 -1.13
N GLU A 52 9.62 -10.12 -0.97
CA GLU A 52 9.49 -11.46 -1.55
C GLU A 52 8.45 -11.52 -2.67
N ALA A 53 8.06 -10.38 -3.23
CA ALA A 53 7.12 -10.26 -4.34
C ALA A 53 7.84 -9.65 -5.56
N PRO A 54 8.52 -10.47 -6.38
CA PRO A 54 9.35 -9.95 -7.47
C PRO A 54 8.56 -9.35 -8.63
N PHE A 55 7.28 -9.67 -8.74
CA PHE A 55 6.43 -9.22 -9.84
C PHE A 55 5.07 -8.78 -9.33
N ILE A 56 4.56 -7.68 -9.88
CA ILE A 56 3.19 -7.21 -9.67
C ILE A 56 2.57 -6.84 -11.01
N SER A 57 1.35 -7.33 -11.26
CA SER A 57 0.59 -7.01 -12.47
C SER A 57 -0.30 -5.78 -12.22
N SER A 58 -0.98 -5.33 -13.29
CA SER A 58 -1.96 -4.26 -13.17
C SER A 58 -3.09 -4.61 -12.19
N ALA A 59 -3.47 -5.89 -12.10
CA ALA A 59 -4.45 -6.35 -11.12
C ALA A 59 -3.94 -6.18 -9.68
N GLY A 60 -2.66 -6.48 -9.43
CA GLY A 60 -2.03 -6.27 -8.14
C GLY A 60 -1.91 -4.80 -7.78
N LEU A 61 -1.53 -3.95 -8.74
CA LEU A 61 -1.47 -2.50 -8.53
C LEU A 61 -2.85 -1.93 -8.16
N ARG A 62 -3.91 -2.47 -8.78
CA ARG A 62 -5.28 -2.06 -8.46
C ARG A 62 -5.64 -2.35 -7.01
N VAL A 63 -5.15 -3.47 -6.45
CA VAL A 63 -5.36 -3.77 -5.03
C VAL A 63 -4.75 -2.68 -4.15
N LEU A 64 -3.53 -2.22 -4.45
CA LEU A 64 -2.90 -1.13 -3.71
C LEU A 64 -3.73 0.15 -3.78
N HIS A 65 -4.27 0.47 -4.93
CA HIS A 65 -5.15 1.62 -5.10
C HIS A 65 -6.44 1.46 -4.27
N ASN A 66 -7.02 0.26 -4.26
CA ASN A 66 -8.21 -0.04 -3.46
C ASN A 66 -7.92 0.11 -1.95
N ILE A 67 -6.77 -0.37 -1.49
CA ILE A 67 -6.34 -0.20 -0.09
C ILE A 67 -6.22 1.29 0.24
N PHE A 68 -5.62 2.07 -0.65
CA PHE A 68 -5.51 3.51 -0.49
C PHE A 68 -6.88 4.15 -0.26
N ASN A 69 -7.87 3.81 -1.09
CA ASN A 69 -9.22 4.34 -0.96
C ASN A 69 -9.93 3.87 0.32
N LEU A 70 -9.77 2.59 0.67
CA LEU A 70 -10.36 2.03 1.88
C LEU A 70 -9.81 2.70 3.14
N LEU A 71 -8.52 2.93 3.21
CA LEU A 71 -7.89 3.59 4.35
C LEU A 71 -8.30 5.06 4.45
N ARG A 72 -8.37 5.75 3.34
CA ARG A 72 -8.84 7.13 3.30
C ARG A 72 -10.26 7.23 3.85
N SER A 73 -11.14 6.35 3.42
CA SER A 73 -12.53 6.28 3.90
C SER A 73 -12.61 5.89 5.38
N ALA A 74 -11.85 4.87 5.80
CA ALA A 74 -11.84 4.40 7.18
C ALA A 74 -11.32 5.47 8.17
N ASN A 75 -10.44 6.35 7.72
CA ASN A 75 -9.92 7.45 8.52
C ASN A 75 -10.77 8.74 8.42
N ASN A 76 -11.89 8.70 7.71
CA ASN A 76 -12.74 9.86 7.46
C ASN A 76 -11.96 11.04 6.90
N ASP A 77 -11.02 10.74 6.01
CA ASP A 77 -10.16 11.75 5.38
C ASP A 77 -10.82 12.25 4.08
N LEU A 78 -10.05 12.92 3.24
CA LEU A 78 -10.49 13.61 2.04
C LEU A 78 -11.51 12.82 1.22
N ASN A 79 -12.59 13.46 0.80
CA ASN A 79 -13.49 12.90 -0.20
C ASN A 79 -12.84 12.95 -1.60
N ASP A 80 -13.51 12.41 -2.62
CA ASP A 80 -12.92 12.30 -3.96
C ASP A 80 -12.57 13.67 -4.57
N ASP A 81 -13.40 14.69 -4.34
CA ASP A 81 -13.14 16.03 -4.87
C ASP A 81 -11.97 16.71 -4.18
N GLU A 82 -11.88 16.59 -2.85
CA GLU A 82 -10.77 17.13 -2.07
C GLU A 82 -9.45 16.43 -2.44
N LEU A 83 -9.49 15.10 -2.59
CA LEU A 83 -8.33 14.33 -3.02
C LEU A 83 -7.84 14.77 -4.40
N ARG A 84 -8.75 14.92 -5.35
CA ARG A 84 -8.42 15.35 -6.71
C ARG A 84 -7.74 16.71 -6.72
N LYS A 85 -8.23 17.66 -5.91
CA LYS A 85 -7.63 18.97 -5.77
C LYS A 85 -6.21 18.90 -5.21
N LYS A 86 -5.99 18.10 -4.17
CA LYS A 86 -4.68 17.95 -3.56
C LYS A 86 -3.69 17.26 -4.50
N MET A 87 -4.11 16.25 -5.22
CA MET A 87 -3.26 15.57 -6.20
C MET A 87 -2.90 16.50 -7.37
N SER A 88 -3.84 17.31 -7.83
CA SER A 88 -3.61 18.29 -8.90
C SER A 88 -2.64 19.39 -8.45
N ALA A 89 -2.65 19.76 -7.18
CA ALA A 89 -1.71 20.73 -6.62
C ALA A 89 -0.29 20.18 -6.49
N GLY A 90 -0.12 18.86 -6.53
CA GLY A 90 1.17 18.18 -6.39
C GLY A 90 1.57 17.96 -4.95
N GLY A 91 2.49 17.02 -4.74
CA GLY A 91 3.09 16.77 -3.43
C GLY A 91 2.25 15.96 -2.45
N TYR A 92 1.02 15.57 -2.81
CA TYR A 92 0.20 14.74 -1.92
C TYR A 92 0.78 13.33 -1.82
N LYS A 93 0.96 12.84 -0.59
CA LYS A 93 1.30 11.44 -0.29
C LYS A 93 0.36 10.93 0.77
N SER A 94 -0.11 9.68 0.60
CA SER A 94 -0.99 9.05 1.59
C SER A 94 -0.27 8.91 2.94
N PRO A 95 -0.85 9.38 4.03
CA PRO A 95 -0.28 9.13 5.36
C PRO A 95 -0.60 7.73 5.90
N TYR A 96 -1.49 6.97 5.23
CA TYR A 96 -2.04 5.72 5.74
C TYR A 96 -1.48 4.47 5.06
N LEU A 97 -0.99 4.59 3.83
CA LEU A 97 -0.49 3.48 3.04
C LEU A 97 0.90 3.80 2.51
N LYS A 98 1.85 2.89 2.78
CA LYS A 98 3.20 2.95 2.23
C LYS A 98 3.61 1.56 1.77
N VAL A 99 4.60 1.49 0.90
CA VAL A 99 5.16 0.23 0.40
C VAL A 99 6.66 0.21 0.59
N ALA A 100 7.23 -0.97 0.77
CA ALA A 100 8.66 -1.12 1.01
C ALA A 100 9.25 -2.28 0.21
N ASN A 101 10.54 -2.17 -0.08
CA ASN A 101 11.33 -3.23 -0.69
C ASN A 101 10.86 -3.66 -2.08
N LEU A 102 10.58 -2.69 -2.95
CA LEU A 102 10.14 -2.96 -4.31
C LEU A 102 11.29 -3.51 -5.15
N SER A 103 11.02 -4.60 -5.89
CA SER A 103 11.94 -5.06 -6.93
C SER A 103 12.01 -4.03 -8.07
N SER A 104 13.00 -4.16 -8.96
CA SER A 104 13.10 -3.27 -10.13
C SER A 104 11.84 -3.30 -10.98
N GLN A 105 11.26 -4.47 -11.22
CA GLN A 105 10.03 -4.61 -12.01
C GLN A 105 8.86 -3.91 -11.33
N VAL A 106 8.70 -4.12 -10.03
CA VAL A 106 7.60 -3.50 -9.27
C VAL A 106 7.78 -1.99 -9.21
N LYS A 107 9.00 -1.50 -9.02
CA LYS A 107 9.31 -0.08 -9.00
C LYS A 107 8.98 0.58 -10.35
N ASP A 108 9.38 -0.04 -11.46
CA ASP A 108 9.06 0.45 -12.80
C ASP A 108 7.56 0.50 -13.04
N ALA A 109 6.84 -0.54 -12.62
CA ALA A 109 5.38 -0.58 -12.74
C ALA A 109 4.72 0.55 -11.93
N PHE A 110 5.23 0.86 -10.75
CA PHE A 110 4.76 1.97 -9.92
C PHE A 110 4.92 3.31 -10.63
N VAL A 111 6.11 3.55 -11.18
CA VAL A 111 6.42 4.81 -11.88
C VAL A 111 5.55 4.96 -13.13
N ILE A 112 5.46 3.92 -13.94
CA ILE A 112 4.68 3.94 -15.19
C ILE A 112 3.20 4.21 -14.93
N SER A 113 2.64 3.61 -13.88
CA SER A 113 1.22 3.78 -13.53
C SER A 113 0.95 5.03 -12.71
N GLY A 114 1.98 5.77 -12.28
CA GLY A 114 1.84 7.00 -11.52
C GLY A 114 1.52 6.81 -10.04
N PHE A 115 1.58 5.58 -9.51
CA PHE A 115 1.26 5.30 -8.11
C PHE A 115 2.29 5.89 -7.15
N ASP A 116 3.54 6.04 -7.58
CA ASP A 116 4.60 6.66 -6.78
C ASP A 116 4.33 8.14 -6.47
N THR A 117 3.39 8.77 -7.19
CA THR A 117 3.03 10.17 -6.94
C THR A 117 2.24 10.36 -5.66
N TYR A 118 1.52 9.34 -5.19
CA TYR A 118 0.68 9.45 -3.99
C TYR A 118 0.86 8.32 -2.99
N ILE A 119 1.62 7.27 -3.31
CA ILE A 119 1.99 6.19 -2.38
C ILE A 119 3.50 6.25 -2.18
N GLU A 120 3.92 6.50 -0.94
CA GLU A 120 5.32 6.61 -0.59
C GLU A 120 6.00 5.24 -0.61
N THR A 121 7.20 5.17 -1.18
CA THR A 121 7.99 3.94 -1.29
C THR A 121 9.27 4.06 -0.48
N HIS A 122 9.71 2.94 0.11
CA HIS A 122 10.92 2.86 0.91
C HIS A 122 11.75 1.64 0.53
N ASP A 123 13.06 1.74 0.63
CA ASP A 123 13.99 0.64 0.36
C ASP A 123 14.26 -0.22 1.60
N ASP A 124 13.77 0.17 2.75
CA ASP A 124 14.07 -0.44 4.04
C ASP A 124 12.81 -0.45 4.91
N LEU A 125 12.50 -1.62 5.50
CA LEU A 125 11.30 -1.79 6.29
C LEU A 125 11.30 -0.92 7.55
N LYS A 126 12.43 -0.80 8.23
CA LYS A 126 12.55 0.03 9.44
C LYS A 126 12.32 1.51 9.14
N LYS A 127 12.90 2.00 8.05
CA LYS A 127 12.69 3.39 7.60
C LYS A 127 11.24 3.63 7.22
N ALA A 128 10.62 2.66 6.56
CA ALA A 128 9.21 2.74 6.20
C ALA A 128 8.31 2.84 7.44
N VAL A 129 8.53 2.00 8.44
CA VAL A 129 7.78 2.03 9.71
C VAL A 129 7.99 3.39 10.40
N ALA A 130 9.21 3.85 10.49
CA ALA A 130 9.54 5.12 11.16
C ALA A 130 8.93 6.35 10.47
N SER A 131 8.58 6.24 9.20
CA SER A 131 8.05 7.35 8.40
C SER A 131 6.55 7.64 8.63
N PHE A 132 5.85 6.73 9.29
CA PHE A 132 4.42 6.91 9.61
C PHE A 132 4.17 7.95 10.69
#